data_014e25742ca5876cf78bfa08a6a015d7
#
_entry.id   014e25742ca5876cf78bfa08a6a015d7
#
_cell.length_a   1.000
_cell.length_b   1.000
_cell.length_c   1.000
_cell.angle_alpha   90.00
_cell.angle_beta   90.00
_cell.angle_gamma   90.00
#
_symmetry.space_group_name_H-M   'P 1'
#
loop_
_entity.id
_entity.type
_entity.pdbx_description
1 polymer ?
#
loop_
_entity_poly.entity_id
_entity_poly.type
_entity_poly.pdbx_seq_one_letter_code
_entity_poly.pdbx_strand_id
1 'polypeptide(L)'
;MVSRVIPVKAFDLVVFGGTGDLARRKILPSLFRRFVAGQMPDNAYVIGVARSEFDTNGYQDLVIAALQEFEPELSASGELKSFIKQIQYVQIDAQGDLGWSDLAEIVRKDAIQAFYFSVSPSLFGPLAEKLHQYSISSKSSRIVLEKPFGRDLNSARTLNAVLKEHFSEEQIYRIDHYLGKETVQNLMAVRFGNMLFEPLWNSQYSDHIQVTVAESVGVEGRGSYYDQAGAMRDMVQNHLMQLLCLIAMEPPAKFSPDAVRDEKLKVIRALDPINSKDIVRGQYSAVGTEKDYLEAVENPRSKTESFIALKLQISNWRWAGTPFYLRTGKKLKARCSEIAVVFKETPHSIFGPDAGSHRNALVIRLQPDEGMTMDLTIKEPGPGGMRLIDVPLDMTFAEALGPEIGAVPDAYERLIMDVIRGNQTLFMRGDEVEAAWSWTDPVINQWVSKGTSPVSYDAGSSGPEDSMLLMHKDGRKWREIS
;
A
#
# COMPACT_ATOMS: atom_id res chain seq x y z
N MET A 1 -28.71 1.00 -0.87
CA MET A 1 -28.33 0.03 0.19
C MET A 1 -27.73 0.81 1.35
N VAL A 2 -28.28 0.68 2.55
CA VAL A 2 -27.69 1.32 3.73
C VAL A 2 -26.32 0.69 3.98
N SER A 3 -25.25 1.49 4.00
CA SER A 3 -23.92 1.06 4.40
C SER A 3 -24.05 0.32 5.75
N ARG A 4 -23.77 -0.99 5.78
CA ARG A 4 -23.81 -1.75 7.03
C ARG A 4 -22.56 -1.37 7.84
N VAL A 5 -22.67 -0.35 8.64
CA VAL A 5 -21.68 -0.08 9.67
C VAL A 5 -21.68 -1.24 10.64
N ILE A 6 -20.59 -1.99 10.70
CA ILE A 6 -20.43 -3.10 11.64
C ILE A 6 -19.82 -2.52 12.93
N PRO A 7 -20.57 -2.42 14.03
CA PRO A 7 -20.04 -1.93 15.30
C PRO A 7 -18.86 -2.77 15.78
N VAL A 8 -17.92 -2.12 16.48
CA VAL A 8 -16.82 -2.80 17.15
C VAL A 8 -17.07 -2.86 18.66
N LYS A 9 -16.42 -3.80 19.35
CA LYS A 9 -16.46 -3.89 20.81
C LYS A 9 -15.66 -2.75 21.44
N ALA A 10 -15.84 -2.52 22.75
CA ALA A 10 -15.03 -1.59 23.53
C ALA A 10 -13.55 -1.87 23.37
N PHE A 11 -12.78 -0.81 23.15
CA PHE A 11 -11.33 -0.91 22.93
C PHE A 11 -10.59 0.27 23.52
N ASP A 12 -9.31 0.05 23.77
CA ASP A 12 -8.31 1.07 24.07
C ASP A 12 -7.27 1.05 22.94
N LEU A 13 -7.24 2.13 22.14
CA LEU A 13 -6.23 2.33 21.12
C LEU A 13 -5.17 3.29 21.64
N VAL A 14 -4.01 2.76 21.97
CA VAL A 14 -2.84 3.52 22.42
C VAL A 14 -2.00 3.90 21.21
N VAL A 15 -1.85 5.19 20.92
CA VAL A 15 -1.09 5.70 19.78
C VAL A 15 0.24 6.26 20.24
N PHE A 16 1.31 5.48 20.17
CA PHE A 16 2.67 5.95 20.38
C PHE A 16 3.09 6.88 19.24
N GLY A 17 3.52 8.10 19.57
CA GLY A 17 3.68 9.18 18.61
C GLY A 17 2.37 9.92 18.33
N GLY A 18 1.46 9.97 19.31
CA GLY A 18 0.13 10.57 19.21
C GLY A 18 0.11 12.07 18.87
N THR A 19 1.24 12.77 19.04
CA THR A 19 1.41 14.18 18.64
C THR A 19 2.03 14.35 17.24
N GLY A 20 2.43 13.24 16.59
CA GLY A 20 3.11 13.23 15.30
C GLY A 20 2.21 13.51 14.10
N ASP A 21 2.85 13.73 12.95
CA ASP A 21 2.16 14.06 11.69
C ASP A 21 1.15 12.98 11.25
N LEU A 22 1.53 11.71 11.29
CA LEU A 22 0.65 10.59 10.91
C LEU A 22 -0.59 10.51 11.83
N ALA A 23 -0.41 10.70 13.15
CA ALA A 23 -1.51 10.70 14.10
C ALA A 23 -2.50 11.82 13.78
N ARG A 24 -1.99 13.04 13.57
CA ARG A 24 -2.82 14.23 13.29
C ARG A 24 -3.52 14.17 11.93
N ARG A 25 -2.82 13.72 10.87
CA ARG A 25 -3.35 13.76 9.49
C ARG A 25 -4.16 12.54 9.10
N LYS A 26 -3.92 11.39 9.73
CA LYS A 26 -4.52 10.12 9.31
C LYS A 26 -5.25 9.38 10.43
N ILE A 27 -4.59 9.07 11.54
CA ILE A 27 -5.17 8.20 12.57
C ILE A 27 -6.37 8.86 13.23
N LEU A 28 -6.19 10.07 13.77
CA LEU A 28 -7.26 10.80 14.49
C LEU A 28 -8.43 11.15 13.57
N PRO A 29 -8.22 11.69 12.34
CA PRO A 29 -9.31 11.91 11.39
C PRO A 29 -10.06 10.62 11.02
N SER A 30 -9.35 9.52 10.79
CA SER A 30 -9.97 8.23 10.48
C SER A 30 -10.85 7.73 11.62
N LEU A 31 -10.38 7.83 12.86
CA LEU A 31 -11.17 7.46 14.04
C LEU A 31 -12.40 8.36 14.19
N PHE A 32 -12.25 9.67 13.99
CA PHE A 32 -13.38 10.60 14.08
C PHE A 32 -14.45 10.28 13.03
N ARG A 33 -14.08 10.03 11.77
CA ARG A 33 -15.04 9.59 10.74
C ARG A 33 -15.75 8.29 11.14
N ARG A 34 -15.06 7.33 11.74
CA ARG A 34 -15.68 6.07 12.22
C ARG A 34 -16.57 6.28 13.44
N PHE A 35 -16.23 7.25 14.28
CA PHE A 35 -17.08 7.66 15.39
C PHE A 35 -18.39 8.29 14.89
N VAL A 36 -18.32 9.28 14.01
CA VAL A 36 -19.49 9.91 13.40
C VAL A 36 -20.38 8.91 12.64
N ALA A 37 -19.76 7.91 11.99
CA ALA A 37 -20.49 6.84 11.32
C ALA A 37 -21.14 5.82 12.29
N GLY A 38 -21.03 6.01 13.61
CA GLY A 38 -21.62 5.13 14.62
C GLY A 38 -20.95 3.74 14.73
N GLN A 39 -19.69 3.62 14.28
CA GLN A 39 -18.95 2.35 14.35
C GLN A 39 -18.23 2.14 15.68
N MET A 40 -17.82 3.22 16.33
CA MET A 40 -17.13 3.19 17.61
C MET A 40 -18.15 3.26 18.77
N PRO A 41 -17.99 2.42 19.80
CA PRO A 41 -18.85 2.49 20.98
C PRO A 41 -18.48 3.66 21.89
N ASP A 42 -19.42 4.14 22.70
CA ASP A 42 -19.22 5.28 23.61
C ASP A 42 -18.13 5.03 24.66
N ASN A 43 -17.84 3.78 24.96
CA ASN A 43 -16.79 3.38 25.90
C ASN A 43 -15.48 2.94 25.22
N ALA A 44 -15.22 3.38 24.00
CA ALA A 44 -13.91 3.29 23.39
C ALA A 44 -12.99 4.42 23.88
N TYR A 45 -11.71 4.14 24.04
CA TYR A 45 -10.71 5.17 24.35
C TYR A 45 -9.61 5.21 23.29
N VAL A 46 -9.18 6.44 22.98
CA VAL A 46 -8.00 6.72 22.16
C VAL A 46 -7.00 7.44 23.04
N ILE A 47 -5.90 6.79 23.34
CA ILE A 47 -4.88 7.26 24.28
C ILE A 47 -3.66 7.71 23.47
N GLY A 48 -3.47 9.02 23.34
CA GLY A 48 -2.26 9.58 22.76
C GLY A 48 -1.08 9.41 23.69
N VAL A 49 0.05 9.00 23.14
CA VAL A 49 1.29 8.81 23.90
C VAL A 49 2.44 9.47 23.15
N ALA A 50 3.16 10.37 23.80
CA ALA A 50 4.37 11.01 23.25
C ALA A 50 5.26 11.56 24.40
N ARG A 51 6.44 12.08 24.04
CA ARG A 51 7.35 12.75 24.98
C ARG A 51 6.92 14.16 25.35
N SER A 52 6.04 14.76 24.54
CA SER A 52 5.58 16.13 24.77
C SER A 52 4.84 16.26 26.10
N GLU A 53 5.09 17.36 26.79
CA GLU A 53 4.46 17.66 28.07
C GLU A 53 3.05 18.25 27.84
N PHE A 54 2.07 17.38 27.75
CA PHE A 54 0.64 17.71 27.74
C PHE A 54 -0.06 17.02 28.89
N ASP A 55 -1.08 17.67 29.42
CA ASP A 55 -2.16 16.98 30.12
C ASP A 55 -3.23 16.53 29.10
N THR A 56 -4.23 15.81 29.56
CA THR A 56 -5.33 15.36 28.70
C THR A 56 -6.03 16.50 27.99
N ASN A 57 -6.25 17.65 28.65
CA ASN A 57 -6.94 18.79 28.04
C ASN A 57 -6.09 19.44 26.94
N GLY A 58 -4.81 19.64 27.16
CA GLY A 58 -3.90 20.19 26.16
C GLY A 58 -3.75 19.28 24.94
N TYR A 59 -3.79 17.95 25.14
CA TYR A 59 -3.81 17.00 24.04
C TYR A 59 -5.16 17.00 23.29
N GLN A 60 -6.27 17.12 24.00
CA GLN A 60 -7.60 17.28 23.39
C GLN A 60 -7.68 18.53 22.52
N ASP A 61 -7.08 19.64 22.94
CA ASP A 61 -6.99 20.86 22.12
C ASP A 61 -6.19 20.64 20.83
N LEU A 62 -5.06 19.89 20.91
CA LEU A 62 -4.29 19.48 19.73
C LEU A 62 -5.13 18.62 18.78
N VAL A 63 -5.91 17.68 19.30
CA VAL A 63 -6.80 16.82 18.51
C VAL A 63 -7.89 17.65 17.84
N ILE A 64 -8.52 18.58 18.57
CA ILE A 64 -9.52 19.51 18.00
C ILE A 64 -8.92 20.30 16.85
N ALA A 65 -7.74 20.90 17.04
CA ALA A 65 -7.07 21.66 15.98
C ALA A 65 -6.77 20.79 14.75
N ALA A 66 -6.29 19.55 14.96
CA ALA A 66 -6.04 18.63 13.86
C ALA A 66 -7.32 18.25 13.11
N LEU A 67 -8.43 17.99 13.82
CA LEU A 67 -9.71 17.66 13.19
C LEU A 67 -10.31 18.88 12.45
N GLN A 68 -10.14 20.09 12.95
CA GLN A 68 -10.54 21.30 12.25
C GLN A 68 -9.74 21.54 10.97
N GLU A 69 -8.44 21.19 10.96
CA GLU A 69 -7.57 21.30 9.78
C GLU A 69 -7.89 20.25 8.72
N PHE A 70 -8.08 18.97 9.13
CA PHE A 70 -8.18 17.86 8.18
C PHE A 70 -9.59 17.33 7.96
N GLU A 71 -10.57 17.71 8.81
CA GLU A 71 -11.99 17.32 8.72
C GLU A 71 -12.88 18.53 9.04
N PRO A 72 -12.75 19.67 8.35
CA PRO A 72 -13.43 20.91 8.71
C PRO A 72 -14.96 20.80 8.74
N GLU A 73 -15.55 20.07 7.78
CA GLU A 73 -17.00 19.89 7.70
C GLU A 73 -17.53 19.02 8.86
N LEU A 74 -16.88 17.88 9.13
CA LEU A 74 -17.28 16.99 10.22
C LEU A 74 -17.01 17.59 11.59
N SER A 75 -15.93 18.35 11.76
CA SER A 75 -15.59 19.00 13.03
C SER A 75 -16.59 20.09 13.44
N ALA A 76 -17.33 20.64 12.49
CA ALA A 76 -18.43 21.57 12.76
C ALA A 76 -19.69 20.87 13.31
N SER A 77 -19.75 19.54 13.31
CA SER A 77 -20.86 18.76 13.85
C SER A 77 -20.86 18.70 15.38
N GLY A 78 -21.99 18.41 15.98
CA GLY A 78 -22.11 18.23 17.43
C GLY A 78 -21.33 17.03 17.98
N GLU A 79 -20.92 16.10 17.11
CA GLU A 79 -20.24 14.85 17.46
C GLU A 79 -18.81 15.07 17.97
N LEU A 80 -18.15 16.17 17.57
CA LEU A 80 -16.79 16.48 18.00
C LEU A 80 -16.66 16.48 19.53
N LYS A 81 -17.60 17.12 20.25
CA LYS A 81 -17.57 17.18 21.73
C LYS A 81 -17.68 15.80 22.36
N SER A 82 -18.44 14.90 21.75
CA SER A 82 -18.62 13.54 22.24
C SER A 82 -17.37 12.69 21.96
N PHE A 83 -16.78 12.83 20.79
CA PHE A 83 -15.53 12.16 20.44
C PHE A 83 -14.36 12.55 21.35
N ILE A 84 -14.23 13.86 21.65
CA ILE A 84 -13.14 14.39 22.48
C ILE A 84 -13.16 13.79 23.90
N LYS A 85 -14.31 13.40 24.44
CA LYS A 85 -14.41 12.72 25.73
C LYS A 85 -13.75 11.34 25.74
N GLN A 86 -13.56 10.71 24.57
CA GLN A 86 -12.86 9.43 24.43
C GLN A 86 -11.34 9.60 24.32
N ILE A 87 -10.86 10.85 24.20
CA ILE A 87 -9.43 11.14 24.01
C ILE A 87 -8.76 11.32 25.36
N GLN A 88 -7.68 10.58 25.57
CA GLN A 88 -6.81 10.65 26.75
C GLN A 88 -5.35 10.83 26.32
N TYR A 89 -4.50 11.23 27.25
CA TYR A 89 -3.08 11.41 27.00
C TYR A 89 -2.22 10.93 28.15
N VAL A 90 -1.08 10.33 27.82
CA VAL A 90 -0.04 9.97 28.77
C VAL A 90 1.31 10.42 28.21
N GLN A 91 2.04 11.22 28.97
CA GLN A 91 3.43 11.54 28.63
C GLN A 91 4.32 10.31 28.90
N ILE A 92 5.01 9.81 27.87
CA ILE A 92 5.89 8.64 27.99
C ILE A 92 7.25 8.90 27.35
N ASP A 93 8.30 8.50 28.04
CA ASP A 93 9.60 8.25 27.42
C ASP A 93 9.70 6.77 27.01
N ALA A 94 9.78 6.53 25.70
CA ALA A 94 9.89 5.17 25.15
C ALA A 94 11.17 4.41 25.57
N GLN A 95 12.22 5.13 25.94
CA GLN A 95 13.52 4.58 26.35
C GLN A 95 13.75 4.64 27.86
N GLY A 96 12.99 5.46 28.57
CA GLY A 96 13.03 5.60 30.02
C GLY A 96 11.84 4.90 30.69
N ASP A 97 11.61 5.28 31.98
CA ASP A 97 10.54 4.72 32.82
C ASP A 97 9.37 5.68 33.04
N LEU A 98 9.47 6.90 32.50
CA LEU A 98 8.46 7.95 32.69
C LEU A 98 7.12 7.54 32.03
N GLY A 99 6.03 7.63 32.82
CA GLY A 99 4.64 7.52 32.34
C GLY A 99 4.14 6.08 32.12
N TRP A 100 4.98 5.05 32.22
CA TRP A 100 4.57 3.68 31.97
C TRP A 100 3.60 3.12 33.02
N SER A 101 3.78 3.50 34.28
CA SER A 101 2.83 3.15 35.35
C SER A 101 1.49 3.80 35.15
N ASP A 102 1.48 5.08 34.73
CA ASP A 102 0.23 5.81 34.42
C ASP A 102 -0.51 5.18 33.26
N LEU A 103 0.22 4.75 32.21
CA LEU A 103 -0.38 4.02 31.09
C LEU A 103 -0.97 2.69 31.55
N ALA A 104 -0.29 1.96 32.43
CA ALA A 104 -0.75 0.69 32.98
C ALA A 104 -2.06 0.81 33.78
N GLU A 105 -2.27 1.96 34.46
CA GLU A 105 -3.50 2.25 35.19
C GLU A 105 -4.69 2.59 34.27
N ILE A 106 -4.42 3.26 33.14
CA ILE A 106 -5.46 3.74 32.20
C ILE A 106 -5.93 2.64 31.26
N VAL A 107 -5.01 1.80 30.76
CA VAL A 107 -5.35 0.74 29.79
C VAL A 107 -6.14 -0.37 30.45
N ARG A 108 -7.37 -0.58 29.98
CA ARG A 108 -8.31 -1.53 30.57
C ARG A 108 -8.00 -2.96 30.14
N LYS A 109 -8.07 -3.89 31.08
CA LYS A 109 -7.81 -5.32 30.84
C LYS A 109 -9.00 -6.07 30.23
N ASP A 110 -10.20 -5.54 30.35
CA ASP A 110 -11.46 -6.10 29.83
C ASP A 110 -11.87 -5.55 28.46
N ALA A 111 -11.14 -4.55 27.95
CA ALA A 111 -11.30 -4.00 26.61
C ALA A 111 -10.31 -4.63 25.62
N ILE A 112 -10.59 -4.45 24.32
CA ILE A 112 -9.63 -4.78 23.27
C ILE A 112 -8.48 -3.78 23.34
N GLN A 113 -7.25 -4.27 23.52
CA GLN A 113 -6.05 -3.45 23.61
C GLN A 113 -5.35 -3.43 22.23
N ALA A 114 -5.19 -2.25 21.65
CA ALA A 114 -4.44 -2.05 20.42
C ALA A 114 -3.35 -0.99 20.64
N PHE A 115 -2.12 -1.32 20.33
CA PHE A 115 -0.94 -0.46 20.51
C PHE A 115 -0.38 -0.09 19.15
N TYR A 116 -0.59 1.14 18.74
CA TYR A 116 -0.19 1.66 17.43
C TYR A 116 1.17 2.36 17.53
N PHE A 117 2.20 1.80 16.88
CA PHE A 117 3.56 2.33 16.88
C PHE A 117 3.77 3.31 15.72
N SER A 118 3.27 4.55 15.89
CA SER A 118 3.46 5.66 14.95
C SER A 118 4.75 6.42 15.27
N VAL A 119 5.86 5.70 15.42
CA VAL A 119 7.18 6.19 15.81
C VAL A 119 8.27 5.60 14.93
N SER A 120 9.53 6.05 15.11
CA SER A 120 10.67 5.44 14.41
C SER A 120 10.76 3.93 14.68
N PRO A 121 11.07 3.10 13.67
CA PRO A 121 11.24 1.65 13.84
C PRO A 121 12.28 1.26 14.91
N SER A 122 13.25 2.13 15.19
CA SER A 122 14.22 1.91 16.27
C SER A 122 13.60 1.82 17.68
N LEU A 123 12.35 2.32 17.82
CA LEU A 123 11.62 2.28 19.10
C LEU A 123 10.69 1.06 19.22
N PHE A 124 10.49 0.28 18.17
CA PHE A 124 9.55 -0.85 18.20
C PHE A 124 9.94 -1.90 19.24
N GLY A 125 11.22 -2.26 19.30
CA GLY A 125 11.74 -3.18 20.33
C GLY A 125 11.57 -2.64 21.76
N PRO A 126 12.11 -1.46 22.06
CA PRO A 126 11.94 -0.84 23.38
C PRO A 126 10.47 -0.72 23.83
N LEU A 127 9.56 -0.33 22.93
CA LEU A 127 8.12 -0.26 23.24
C LEU A 127 7.54 -1.65 23.53
N ALA A 128 7.88 -2.66 22.74
CA ALA A 128 7.44 -4.04 22.95
C ALA A 128 7.89 -4.59 24.32
N GLU A 129 9.15 -4.37 24.66
CA GLU A 129 9.73 -4.75 25.94
C GLU A 129 9.02 -4.06 27.12
N LYS A 130 8.82 -2.73 27.04
CA LYS A 130 8.15 -1.95 28.08
C LYS A 130 6.69 -2.34 28.28
N LEU A 131 5.93 -2.57 27.21
CA LEU A 131 4.56 -3.08 27.30
C LEU A 131 4.49 -4.41 28.07
N HIS A 132 5.47 -5.27 27.86
CA HIS A 132 5.58 -6.53 28.58
C HIS A 132 6.03 -6.32 30.04
N GLN A 133 7.08 -5.53 30.26
CA GLN A 133 7.67 -5.25 31.59
C GLN A 133 6.63 -4.66 32.56
N TYR A 134 5.80 -3.72 32.09
CA TYR A 134 4.76 -3.09 32.91
C TYR A 134 3.44 -3.85 32.91
N SER A 135 3.39 -5.06 32.33
CA SER A 135 2.20 -5.92 32.26
C SER A 135 0.98 -5.20 31.65
N ILE A 136 1.22 -4.30 30.70
CA ILE A 136 0.18 -3.55 29.97
C ILE A 136 -0.43 -4.44 28.90
N SER A 137 0.40 -5.16 28.15
CA SER A 137 -0.04 -6.07 27.11
C SER A 137 -0.49 -7.43 27.64
N SER A 138 -1.40 -8.05 26.94
CA SER A 138 -1.94 -9.39 27.20
C SER A 138 -1.84 -10.28 25.94
N LYS A 139 -2.21 -11.56 26.04
CA LYS A 139 -2.25 -12.48 24.89
C LYS A 139 -3.26 -12.06 23.80
N SER A 140 -4.22 -11.20 24.12
CA SER A 140 -5.21 -10.66 23.17
C SER A 140 -4.87 -9.26 22.65
N SER A 141 -3.79 -8.66 23.14
CA SER A 141 -3.32 -7.34 22.67
C SER A 141 -2.86 -7.39 21.21
N ARG A 142 -3.00 -6.27 20.51
CA ARG A 142 -2.70 -6.11 19.10
C ARG A 142 -1.67 -5.02 18.90
N ILE A 143 -0.59 -5.34 18.24
CA ILE A 143 0.53 -4.43 17.98
C ILE A 143 0.47 -4.01 16.53
N VAL A 144 0.33 -2.72 16.29
CA VAL A 144 0.23 -2.14 14.95
C VAL A 144 1.53 -1.44 14.60
N LEU A 145 2.13 -1.84 13.51
CA LEU A 145 3.41 -1.34 13.05
C LEU A 145 3.27 -0.62 11.71
N GLU A 146 3.87 0.55 11.61
CA GLU A 146 4.05 1.28 10.36
C GLU A 146 5.35 0.90 9.64
N LYS A 147 5.36 1.06 8.33
CA LYS A 147 6.60 0.92 7.54
C LYS A 147 7.62 2.01 7.94
N PRO A 148 8.93 1.73 7.77
CA PRO A 148 9.54 0.56 7.14
C PRO A 148 9.73 -0.63 8.09
N PHE A 149 9.55 -1.85 7.57
CA PHE A 149 9.81 -3.11 8.28
C PHE A 149 11.22 -3.60 7.94
N GLY A 150 12.22 -2.93 8.51
CA GLY A 150 13.61 -3.07 8.10
C GLY A 150 13.97 -2.21 6.87
N ARG A 151 15.27 -2.17 6.57
CA ARG A 151 15.84 -1.52 5.37
C ARG A 151 16.59 -2.52 4.47
N ASP A 152 16.71 -3.74 4.94
CA ASP A 152 17.30 -4.91 4.32
C ASP A 152 16.79 -6.18 5.02
N LEU A 153 17.13 -7.36 4.48
CA LEU A 153 16.72 -8.64 5.03
C LEU A 153 17.19 -8.84 6.47
N ASN A 154 18.42 -8.41 6.79
CA ASN A 154 18.98 -8.62 8.11
C ASN A 154 18.26 -7.79 9.19
N SER A 155 18.04 -6.53 8.93
CA SER A 155 17.28 -5.65 9.83
C SER A 155 15.80 -6.04 9.96
N ALA A 156 15.18 -6.57 8.90
CA ALA A 156 13.83 -7.11 8.95
C ALA A 156 13.74 -8.35 9.84
N ARG A 157 14.69 -9.26 9.72
CA ARG A 157 14.81 -10.45 10.59
C ARG A 157 15.04 -10.06 12.05
N THR A 158 15.92 -9.10 12.30
CA THR A 158 16.19 -8.60 13.63
C THR A 158 14.93 -8.01 14.26
N LEU A 159 14.20 -7.16 13.51
CA LEU A 159 12.93 -6.60 13.98
C LEU A 159 11.91 -7.70 14.29
N ASN A 160 11.73 -8.66 13.39
CA ASN A 160 10.81 -9.78 13.59
C ASN A 160 11.19 -10.62 14.82
N ALA A 161 12.48 -10.88 15.05
CA ALA A 161 12.98 -11.63 16.21
C ALA A 161 12.64 -10.91 17.51
N VAL A 162 12.96 -9.61 17.60
CA VAL A 162 12.66 -8.78 18.78
C VAL A 162 11.17 -8.74 19.10
N LEU A 163 10.32 -8.58 18.09
CA LEU A 163 8.87 -8.57 18.29
C LEU A 163 8.34 -9.93 18.76
N LYS A 164 8.89 -11.04 18.22
CA LYS A 164 8.47 -12.41 18.57
C LYS A 164 8.87 -12.82 20.00
N GLU A 165 9.82 -12.13 20.62
CA GLU A 165 10.15 -12.34 22.04
C GLU A 165 8.99 -11.97 22.97
N HIS A 166 8.12 -11.02 22.54
CA HIS A 166 7.05 -10.46 23.35
C HIS A 166 5.66 -10.74 22.82
N PHE A 167 5.49 -10.94 21.49
CA PHE A 167 4.19 -11.09 20.83
C PHE A 167 4.21 -12.22 19.80
N SER A 168 3.10 -12.96 19.72
CA SER A 168 2.88 -13.92 18.65
C SER A 168 2.53 -13.23 17.34
N GLU A 169 2.69 -13.91 16.20
CA GLU A 169 2.41 -13.32 14.89
C GLU A 169 0.93 -12.92 14.74
N GLU A 170 0.02 -13.60 15.41
CA GLU A 170 -1.42 -13.29 15.43
C GLU A 170 -1.73 -11.96 16.15
N GLN A 171 -0.77 -11.45 16.93
CA GLN A 171 -0.88 -10.16 17.61
C GLN A 171 -0.28 -9.00 16.80
N ILE A 172 0.50 -9.27 15.74
CA ILE A 172 1.28 -8.27 15.01
C ILE A 172 0.60 -7.89 13.70
N TYR A 173 0.28 -6.61 13.54
CA TYR A 173 -0.40 -6.02 12.40
C TYR A 173 0.54 -5.06 11.68
N ARG A 174 1.22 -5.53 10.60
CA ARG A 174 2.12 -4.69 9.79
C ARG A 174 1.32 -4.02 8.69
N ILE A 175 1.20 -2.69 8.76
CA ILE A 175 0.39 -1.90 7.83
C ILE A 175 1.13 -1.70 6.50
N ASP A 176 0.49 -2.13 5.43
CA ASP A 176 0.66 -1.57 4.10
C ASP A 176 -0.65 -0.86 3.73
N HIS A 177 -0.63 0.47 3.65
CA HIS A 177 -1.84 1.25 3.40
C HIS A 177 -2.47 0.99 2.01
N TYR A 178 -1.72 0.43 1.04
CA TYR A 178 -2.30 -0.01 -0.24
C TYR A 178 -3.29 -1.16 -0.03
N LEU A 179 -3.02 -2.08 0.87
CA LEU A 179 -3.95 -3.18 1.20
C LEU A 179 -5.25 -2.69 1.83
N GLY A 180 -5.22 -1.51 2.46
CA GLY A 180 -6.42 -0.86 3.03
C GLY A 180 -7.33 -0.19 2.00
N LYS A 181 -6.86 0.05 0.75
CA LYS A 181 -7.67 0.68 -0.29
C LYS A 181 -8.77 -0.26 -0.78
N GLU A 182 -9.99 0.26 -0.93
CA GLU A 182 -11.15 -0.51 -1.43
C GLU A 182 -10.87 -1.14 -2.78
N THR A 183 -10.25 -0.41 -3.69
CA THR A 183 -9.89 -0.89 -5.02
C THR A 183 -8.88 -2.03 -5.02
N VAL A 184 -7.93 -2.01 -4.10
CA VAL A 184 -6.98 -3.12 -3.95
C VAL A 184 -7.68 -4.36 -3.41
N GLN A 185 -8.65 -4.21 -2.50
CA GLN A 185 -9.47 -5.33 -2.03
C GLN A 185 -10.40 -5.86 -3.10
N ASN A 186 -10.90 -4.98 -3.96
CA ASN A 186 -11.71 -5.37 -5.11
C ASN A 186 -10.97 -6.30 -6.08
N LEU A 187 -9.63 -6.33 -6.11
CA LEU A 187 -8.89 -7.32 -6.90
C LEU A 187 -9.31 -8.75 -6.55
N MET A 188 -9.48 -9.06 -5.28
CA MET A 188 -9.92 -10.40 -4.85
C MET A 188 -11.37 -10.66 -5.24
N ALA A 189 -12.26 -9.66 -5.12
CA ALA A 189 -13.65 -9.77 -5.51
C ALA A 189 -13.79 -9.92 -7.03
N VAL A 190 -13.06 -9.13 -7.82
CA VAL A 190 -13.04 -9.23 -9.29
C VAL A 190 -12.55 -10.60 -9.73
N ARG A 191 -11.44 -11.07 -9.18
CA ARG A 191 -10.88 -12.37 -9.56
C ARG A 191 -11.72 -13.54 -9.10
N PHE A 192 -12.06 -13.62 -7.83
CA PHE A 192 -12.62 -14.82 -7.20
C PHE A 192 -14.14 -14.79 -7.04
N GLY A 193 -14.76 -13.63 -7.23
CA GLY A 193 -16.21 -13.46 -7.23
C GLY A 193 -16.87 -13.55 -8.61
N ASN A 194 -16.08 -13.61 -9.70
CA ASN A 194 -16.57 -13.59 -11.07
C ASN A 194 -16.00 -14.77 -11.89
N MET A 195 -16.85 -15.66 -12.34
CA MET A 195 -16.47 -16.80 -13.19
C MET A 195 -15.86 -16.38 -14.53
N LEU A 196 -16.10 -15.14 -14.95
CA LEU A 196 -15.61 -14.61 -16.22
C LEU A 196 -14.09 -14.42 -16.25
N PHE A 197 -13.46 -14.04 -15.13
CA PHE A 197 -12.06 -13.61 -15.10
C PHE A 197 -11.09 -14.72 -14.72
N GLU A 198 -11.33 -15.44 -13.64
CA GLU A 198 -10.35 -16.40 -13.09
C GLU A 198 -9.91 -17.50 -14.10
N PRO A 199 -10.78 -18.07 -14.97
CA PRO A 199 -10.34 -19.02 -16.00
C PRO A 199 -9.34 -18.46 -17.00
N LEU A 200 -9.36 -17.15 -17.25
CA LEU A 200 -8.45 -16.45 -18.17
C LEU A 200 -7.18 -15.92 -17.48
N TRP A 201 -7.11 -16.02 -16.16
CA TRP A 201 -6.08 -15.39 -15.33
C TRP A 201 -4.86 -16.30 -15.11
N ASN A 202 -4.20 -16.65 -16.22
CA ASN A 202 -3.06 -17.55 -16.22
C ASN A 202 -2.22 -17.40 -17.50
N SER A 203 -1.08 -18.10 -17.57
CA SER A 203 -0.15 -18.05 -18.70
C SER A 203 -0.70 -18.58 -20.02
N GLN A 204 -1.79 -19.34 -20.00
CA GLN A 204 -2.41 -19.82 -21.23
C GLN A 204 -3.07 -18.68 -22.02
N TYR A 205 -3.70 -17.71 -21.33
CA TYR A 205 -4.48 -16.64 -21.93
C TYR A 205 -3.84 -15.26 -21.80
N SER A 206 -3.07 -15.02 -20.75
CA SER A 206 -2.41 -13.72 -20.52
C SER A 206 -1.09 -13.65 -21.30
N ASP A 207 -0.89 -12.58 -22.07
CA ASP A 207 0.38 -12.28 -22.74
C ASP A 207 1.38 -11.69 -21.75
N HIS A 208 0.96 -10.71 -20.97
CA HIS A 208 1.75 -10.08 -19.91
C HIS A 208 0.87 -9.31 -18.94
N ILE A 209 1.44 -8.97 -17.79
CA ILE A 209 0.81 -8.13 -16.78
C ILE A 209 1.63 -6.85 -16.61
N GLN A 210 0.97 -5.69 -16.49
CA GLN A 210 1.61 -4.43 -16.13
C GLN A 210 1.07 -3.93 -14.79
N VAL A 211 1.94 -3.45 -13.92
CA VAL A 211 1.60 -2.75 -12.67
C VAL A 211 2.30 -1.42 -12.67
N THR A 212 1.55 -0.34 -12.76
CA THR A 212 2.07 1.02 -12.72
C THR A 212 1.61 1.71 -11.45
N VAL A 213 2.55 2.30 -10.70
CA VAL A 213 2.28 3.21 -9.59
C VAL A 213 3.10 4.47 -9.81
N ALA A 214 2.49 5.46 -10.44
CA ALA A 214 3.11 6.73 -10.80
C ALA A 214 2.67 7.84 -9.84
N GLU A 215 3.61 8.70 -9.45
CA GLU A 215 3.37 9.85 -8.62
C GLU A 215 3.85 11.12 -9.34
N SER A 216 3.00 12.15 -9.40
CA SER A 216 3.35 13.46 -9.98
C SER A 216 4.15 14.34 -9.02
N VAL A 217 4.13 14.02 -7.72
CA VAL A 217 4.90 14.72 -6.69
C VAL A 217 6.33 14.21 -6.61
N GLY A 218 7.26 15.09 -6.18
CA GLY A 218 8.65 14.72 -5.93
C GLY A 218 8.90 14.26 -4.49
N VAL A 219 10.13 14.46 -4.03
CA VAL A 219 10.58 14.06 -2.68
C VAL A 219 10.70 15.25 -1.72
N GLU A 220 10.26 16.43 -2.13
CA GLU A 220 10.36 17.68 -1.37
C GLU A 220 9.72 17.52 0.03
N GLY A 221 10.39 18.03 1.05
CA GLY A 221 10.00 17.91 2.45
C GLY A 221 10.35 16.56 3.11
N ARG A 222 10.75 15.53 2.31
CA ARG A 222 11.16 14.21 2.80
C ARG A 222 12.45 13.70 2.13
N GLY A 223 13.23 14.60 1.54
CA GLY A 223 14.41 14.27 0.75
C GLY A 223 15.41 13.38 1.48
N SER A 224 15.77 13.72 2.72
CA SER A 224 16.73 12.95 3.53
C SER A 224 16.26 11.52 3.83
N TYR A 225 14.97 11.32 4.04
CA TYR A 225 14.39 9.98 4.20
C TYR A 225 14.43 9.22 2.87
N TYR A 226 13.98 9.86 1.80
CA TYR A 226 13.86 9.21 0.50
C TYR A 226 15.22 8.83 -0.08
N ASP A 227 16.25 9.64 0.17
CA ASP A 227 17.63 9.37 -0.27
C ASP A 227 18.24 8.09 0.35
N GLN A 228 17.73 7.68 1.51
CA GLN A 228 18.10 6.41 2.14
C GLN A 228 17.25 5.24 1.67
N ALA A 229 16.03 5.48 1.20
CA ALA A 229 15.09 4.45 0.80
C ALA A 229 15.17 4.14 -0.71
N GLY A 230 14.90 5.12 -1.56
CA GLY A 230 14.73 4.95 -3.00
C GLY A 230 13.42 4.25 -3.37
N ALA A 231 13.11 4.26 -4.65
CA ALA A 231 11.88 3.65 -5.17
C ALA A 231 11.81 2.13 -4.95
N MET A 232 12.96 1.45 -4.91
CA MET A 232 12.99 0.00 -4.69
C MET A 232 12.49 -0.37 -3.29
N ARG A 233 13.01 0.30 -2.24
CA ARG A 233 12.63 0.03 -0.86
C ARG A 233 11.30 0.66 -0.49
N ASP A 234 11.01 1.88 -1.00
CA ASP A 234 9.80 2.61 -0.62
C ASP A 234 8.54 2.09 -1.31
N MET A 235 8.67 1.56 -2.54
CA MET A 235 7.53 1.16 -3.36
C MET A 235 7.55 -0.31 -3.78
N VAL A 236 8.65 -0.82 -4.33
CA VAL A 236 8.69 -2.16 -4.93
C VAL A 236 8.64 -3.25 -3.88
N GLN A 237 9.49 -3.16 -2.86
CA GLN A 237 9.62 -4.16 -1.80
C GLN A 237 8.34 -4.34 -0.96
N ASN A 238 7.47 -3.35 -0.95
CA ASN A 238 6.23 -3.38 -0.18
C ASN A 238 4.99 -3.26 -1.08
N HIS A 239 4.57 -2.07 -1.46
CA HIS A 239 3.29 -1.83 -2.15
C HIS A 239 3.13 -2.59 -3.46
N LEU A 240 4.14 -2.51 -4.37
CA LEU A 240 4.05 -3.22 -5.64
C LEU A 240 4.13 -4.74 -5.45
N MET A 241 4.92 -5.20 -4.47
CA MET A 241 4.98 -6.62 -4.11
C MET A 241 3.62 -7.13 -3.62
N GLN A 242 2.90 -6.35 -2.80
CA GLN A 242 1.57 -6.73 -2.32
C GLN A 242 0.55 -6.76 -3.48
N LEU A 243 0.57 -5.76 -4.37
CA LEU A 243 -0.25 -5.76 -5.58
C LEU A 243 0.05 -6.98 -6.47
N LEU A 244 1.34 -7.25 -6.70
CA LEU A 244 1.79 -8.42 -7.45
C LEU A 244 1.26 -9.72 -6.84
N CYS A 245 1.34 -9.86 -5.51
CA CYS A 245 0.82 -11.04 -4.83
C CYS A 245 -0.69 -11.23 -5.03
N LEU A 246 -1.48 -10.16 -4.87
CA LEU A 246 -2.94 -10.23 -5.06
C LEU A 246 -3.34 -10.56 -6.51
N ILE A 247 -2.53 -10.11 -7.47
CA ILE A 247 -2.75 -10.42 -8.90
C ILE A 247 -2.37 -11.87 -9.20
N ALA A 248 -1.26 -12.35 -8.63
CA ALA A 248 -0.64 -13.60 -9.08
C ALA A 248 -0.99 -14.82 -8.22
N MET A 249 -1.54 -14.63 -7.01
CA MET A 249 -1.84 -15.73 -6.08
C MET A 249 -2.92 -16.67 -6.60
N GLU A 250 -2.92 -17.91 -6.11
CA GLU A 250 -4.02 -18.85 -6.31
C GLU A 250 -5.25 -18.43 -5.49
N PRO A 251 -6.46 -18.84 -5.87
CA PRO A 251 -7.64 -18.65 -5.04
C PRO A 251 -7.44 -19.30 -3.67
N PRO A 252 -7.51 -18.56 -2.55
CA PRO A 252 -7.40 -19.15 -1.24
C PRO A 252 -8.61 -20.05 -0.95
N ALA A 253 -8.39 -21.14 -0.21
CA ALA A 253 -9.48 -22.09 0.13
C ALA A 253 -10.64 -21.45 0.89
N LYS A 254 -10.37 -20.34 1.59
CA LYS A 254 -11.37 -19.53 2.31
C LYS A 254 -10.83 -18.10 2.49
N PHE A 255 -11.74 -17.15 2.65
CA PHE A 255 -11.35 -15.76 2.97
C PHE A 255 -11.01 -15.65 4.47
N SER A 256 -9.78 -16.00 4.81
CA SER A 256 -9.24 -15.89 6.17
C SER A 256 -7.79 -15.41 6.13
N PRO A 257 -7.30 -14.78 7.21
CA PRO A 257 -5.96 -14.19 7.24
C PRO A 257 -4.85 -15.13 6.75
N ASP A 258 -4.74 -16.32 7.30
CA ASP A 258 -3.67 -17.25 6.95
C ASP A 258 -3.79 -17.78 5.52
N ALA A 259 -5.02 -18.13 5.09
CA ALA A 259 -5.21 -18.64 3.74
C ALA A 259 -4.82 -17.61 2.66
N VAL A 260 -5.13 -16.33 2.86
CA VAL A 260 -4.73 -15.26 1.92
C VAL A 260 -3.22 -15.00 1.99
N ARG A 261 -2.65 -14.89 3.20
CA ARG A 261 -1.22 -14.62 3.39
C ARG A 261 -0.33 -15.77 2.91
N ASP A 262 -0.79 -17.03 3.04
CA ASP A 262 -0.07 -18.20 2.51
C ASP A 262 -0.01 -18.16 0.98
N GLU A 263 -1.11 -17.82 0.29
CA GLU A 263 -1.08 -17.71 -1.16
C GLU A 263 -0.19 -16.55 -1.64
N LYS A 264 -0.19 -15.41 -0.95
CA LYS A 264 0.75 -14.32 -1.25
C LYS A 264 2.21 -14.75 -1.10
N LEU A 265 2.54 -15.43 -0.02
CA LEU A 265 3.90 -15.90 0.23
C LEU A 265 4.39 -16.90 -0.84
N LYS A 266 3.51 -17.77 -1.35
CA LYS A 266 3.83 -18.66 -2.46
C LYS A 266 4.25 -17.91 -3.71
N VAL A 267 3.59 -16.78 -4.02
CA VAL A 267 3.96 -15.91 -5.15
C VAL A 267 5.37 -15.37 -4.96
N ILE A 268 5.67 -14.77 -3.80
CA ILE A 268 6.99 -14.18 -3.53
C ILE A 268 8.10 -15.23 -3.66
N ARG A 269 7.86 -16.44 -3.14
CA ARG A 269 8.83 -17.56 -3.20
C ARG A 269 9.00 -18.14 -4.60
N ALA A 270 8.05 -17.91 -5.49
CA ALA A 270 8.11 -18.35 -6.89
C ALA A 270 8.72 -17.29 -7.83
N LEU A 271 9.11 -16.12 -7.32
CA LEU A 271 9.78 -15.09 -8.11
C LEU A 271 11.18 -15.54 -8.50
N ASP A 272 11.51 -15.41 -9.77
CA ASP A 272 12.88 -15.60 -10.24
C ASP A 272 13.78 -14.46 -9.72
N PRO A 273 15.07 -14.68 -9.51
CA PRO A 273 16.02 -13.64 -9.16
C PRO A 273 16.01 -12.50 -10.19
N ILE A 274 16.07 -11.25 -9.73
CA ILE A 274 16.07 -10.07 -10.62
C ILE A 274 17.37 -10.07 -11.45
N ASN A 275 17.23 -10.09 -12.77
CA ASN A 275 18.36 -9.91 -13.66
C ASN A 275 18.63 -8.41 -13.86
N SER A 276 19.89 -7.98 -13.79
CA SER A 276 20.28 -6.59 -14.00
C SER A 276 19.93 -6.02 -15.38
N LYS A 277 19.67 -6.88 -16.37
CA LYS A 277 19.22 -6.49 -17.72
C LYS A 277 17.71 -6.22 -17.79
N ASP A 278 16.97 -6.68 -16.78
CA ASP A 278 15.52 -6.62 -16.69
C ASP A 278 15.06 -5.55 -15.70
N ILE A 279 15.94 -4.63 -15.31
CA ILE A 279 15.62 -3.52 -14.42
C ILE A 279 16.26 -2.22 -14.88
N VAL A 280 15.49 -1.13 -14.82
CA VAL A 280 15.92 0.24 -15.12
C VAL A 280 15.69 1.10 -13.87
N ARG A 281 16.72 1.86 -13.47
CA ARG A 281 16.69 2.84 -12.39
C ARG A 281 16.79 4.24 -12.95
N GLY A 282 15.94 5.16 -12.46
CA GLY A 282 15.96 6.55 -12.89
C GLY A 282 16.04 7.54 -11.74
N GLN A 283 16.56 8.73 -12.04
CA GLN A 283 16.43 9.93 -11.21
C GLN A 283 15.83 11.05 -12.05
N TYR A 284 14.85 11.78 -11.51
CA TYR A 284 14.28 12.90 -12.25
C TYR A 284 15.22 14.09 -12.30
N SER A 285 15.28 14.72 -13.46
CA SER A 285 15.97 15.97 -13.73
C SER A 285 15.00 17.15 -13.73
N ALA A 286 15.53 18.34 -13.50
CA ALA A 286 14.77 19.58 -13.52
C ALA A 286 14.15 19.86 -14.89
N VAL A 287 12.90 20.32 -14.90
CA VAL A 287 12.23 20.88 -16.07
C VAL A 287 11.59 22.22 -15.66
N GLY A 288 11.97 23.29 -16.34
CA GLY A 288 11.49 24.63 -16.01
C GLY A 288 11.99 25.11 -14.64
N THR A 289 11.06 25.41 -13.71
CA THR A 289 11.38 25.88 -12.35
C THR A 289 11.39 24.78 -11.29
N GLU A 290 11.18 23.54 -11.70
CA GLU A 290 11.19 22.40 -10.77
C GLU A 290 12.62 22.03 -10.37
N LYS A 291 12.81 21.61 -9.11
CA LYS A 291 14.09 21.08 -8.63
C LYS A 291 14.34 19.69 -9.20
N ASP A 292 15.59 19.40 -9.50
CA ASP A 292 16.00 18.03 -9.77
C ASP A 292 16.06 17.19 -8.47
N TYR A 293 16.27 15.88 -8.64
CA TYR A 293 16.32 14.96 -7.51
C TYR A 293 17.46 15.29 -6.54
N LEU A 294 18.66 15.60 -7.04
CA LEU A 294 19.86 15.85 -6.22
C LEU A 294 19.69 17.10 -5.36
N GLU A 295 19.07 18.14 -5.92
CA GLU A 295 18.71 19.36 -5.17
C GLU A 295 17.63 19.09 -4.13
N ALA A 296 16.60 18.29 -4.49
CA ALA A 296 15.49 17.99 -3.60
C ALA A 296 15.90 17.13 -2.38
N VAL A 297 16.92 16.29 -2.52
CA VAL A 297 17.48 15.48 -1.40
C VAL A 297 18.69 16.15 -0.73
N GLU A 298 19.15 17.32 -1.21
CA GLU A 298 20.32 18.05 -0.71
C GLU A 298 21.60 17.20 -0.71
N ASN A 299 21.72 16.27 -1.67
CA ASN A 299 22.86 15.37 -1.81
C ASN A 299 23.32 15.27 -3.28
N PRO A 300 24.30 16.08 -3.73
CA PRO A 300 24.75 16.11 -5.12
C PRO A 300 25.47 14.83 -5.56
N ARG A 301 25.73 13.89 -4.64
CA ARG A 301 26.37 12.59 -4.93
C ARG A 301 25.43 11.42 -4.82
N SER A 302 24.14 11.69 -4.62
CA SER A 302 23.15 10.62 -4.47
C SER A 302 23.09 9.72 -5.70
N LYS A 303 23.02 8.41 -5.46
CA LYS A 303 22.79 7.36 -6.46
C LYS A 303 21.51 6.62 -6.20
N THR A 304 20.63 7.19 -5.38
CA THR A 304 19.33 6.62 -5.03
C THR A 304 18.35 6.88 -6.15
N GLU A 305 17.64 5.87 -6.54
CA GLU A 305 16.65 5.94 -7.63
C GLU A 305 15.33 6.54 -7.15
N SER A 306 14.76 7.44 -7.96
CA SER A 306 13.39 7.95 -7.82
C SER A 306 12.39 7.26 -8.76
N PHE A 307 12.90 6.36 -9.62
CA PHE A 307 12.13 5.58 -10.58
C PHE A 307 12.70 4.17 -10.70
N ILE A 308 11.79 3.21 -10.81
CA ILE A 308 12.10 1.81 -11.16
C ILE A 308 11.12 1.34 -12.24
N ALA A 309 11.66 0.68 -13.26
CA ALA A 309 10.92 -0.22 -14.12
C ALA A 309 11.62 -1.57 -14.14
N LEU A 310 10.88 -2.66 -13.95
CA LEU A 310 11.45 -4.00 -13.95
C LEU A 310 10.53 -5.01 -14.63
N LYS A 311 11.13 -6.01 -15.28
CA LYS A 311 10.49 -7.23 -15.76
C LYS A 311 10.83 -8.36 -14.81
N LEU A 312 9.82 -9.11 -14.40
CA LEU A 312 10.00 -10.29 -13.55
C LEU A 312 9.24 -11.49 -14.11
N GLN A 313 9.63 -12.68 -13.63
CA GLN A 313 8.99 -13.96 -13.95
C GLN A 313 8.54 -14.61 -12.64
N ILE A 314 7.43 -15.33 -12.71
CA ILE A 314 6.92 -16.15 -11.61
C ILE A 314 6.97 -17.60 -12.06
N SER A 315 7.90 -18.38 -11.50
CA SER A 315 8.14 -19.76 -11.87
C SER A 315 7.19 -20.70 -11.13
N ASN A 316 5.91 -20.67 -11.53
CA ASN A 316 4.86 -21.58 -11.07
C ASN A 316 3.97 -22.02 -12.25
N TRP A 317 3.06 -22.99 -12.01
CA TRP A 317 2.17 -23.53 -13.05
C TRP A 317 1.25 -22.49 -13.66
N ARG A 318 0.81 -21.51 -12.88
CA ARG A 318 -0.11 -20.46 -13.35
C ARG A 318 0.57 -19.48 -14.30
N TRP A 319 1.82 -19.10 -14.03
CA TRP A 319 2.44 -17.94 -14.66
C TRP A 319 3.70 -18.22 -15.46
N ALA A 320 4.21 -19.45 -15.47
CA ALA A 320 5.42 -19.77 -16.21
C ALA A 320 5.34 -19.31 -17.67
N GLY A 321 6.31 -18.45 -18.09
CA GLY A 321 6.39 -17.87 -19.42
C GLY A 321 5.58 -16.57 -19.63
N THR A 322 4.80 -16.11 -18.65
CA THR A 322 4.12 -14.81 -18.69
C THR A 322 4.91 -13.77 -17.91
N PRO A 323 5.50 -12.76 -18.58
CA PRO A 323 6.23 -11.70 -17.87
C PRO A 323 5.30 -10.73 -17.17
N PHE A 324 5.76 -10.24 -16.03
CA PHE A 324 5.18 -9.12 -15.29
C PHE A 324 6.10 -7.92 -15.41
N TYR A 325 5.53 -6.76 -15.70
CA TYR A 325 6.24 -5.50 -15.80
C TYR A 325 5.74 -4.57 -14.69
N LEU A 326 6.63 -4.15 -13.80
CA LEU A 326 6.35 -3.23 -12.71
C LEU A 326 7.02 -1.90 -12.99
N ARG A 327 6.30 -0.80 -12.77
CA ARG A 327 6.83 0.56 -12.94
C ARG A 327 6.33 1.45 -11.81
N THR A 328 7.26 2.18 -11.20
CA THR A 328 6.96 3.22 -10.20
C THR A 328 7.95 4.36 -10.30
N GLY A 329 7.53 5.57 -9.95
CA GLY A 329 8.44 6.73 -9.92
C GLY A 329 7.79 7.99 -9.41
N LYS A 330 8.65 8.94 -9.03
CA LYS A 330 8.30 10.30 -8.61
C LYS A 330 8.39 11.26 -9.81
N LYS A 331 7.73 12.43 -9.72
CA LYS A 331 7.71 13.44 -10.80
C LYS A 331 7.38 12.85 -12.17
N LEU A 332 6.48 11.87 -12.22
CA LEU A 332 5.96 11.36 -13.48
C LEU A 332 4.80 12.24 -13.99
N LYS A 333 4.39 12.03 -15.25
CA LYS A 333 3.41 12.84 -15.99
C LYS A 333 2.10 13.04 -15.24
N ALA A 334 1.63 12.02 -14.54
CA ALA A 334 0.40 12.08 -13.75
C ALA A 334 0.47 11.14 -12.55
N ARG A 335 -0.43 11.35 -11.57
CA ARG A 335 -0.67 10.38 -10.51
C ARG A 335 -1.56 9.28 -11.06
N CYS A 336 -1.00 8.08 -11.21
CA CYS A 336 -1.71 6.93 -11.76
C CYS A 336 -1.30 5.65 -11.02
N SER A 337 -2.28 4.87 -10.59
CA SER A 337 -2.03 3.51 -10.10
C SER A 337 -3.00 2.57 -10.80
N GLU A 338 -2.47 1.68 -11.63
CA GLU A 338 -3.26 0.73 -12.40
C GLU A 338 -2.58 -0.64 -12.54
N ILE A 339 -3.42 -1.63 -12.78
CA ILE A 339 -3.02 -2.98 -13.12
C ILE A 339 -3.65 -3.32 -14.46
N ALA A 340 -2.85 -3.72 -15.45
CA ALA A 340 -3.34 -4.17 -16.73
C ALA A 340 -2.99 -5.64 -16.98
N VAL A 341 -4.00 -6.46 -17.18
CA VAL A 341 -3.89 -7.83 -17.67
C VAL A 341 -4.11 -7.78 -19.18
N VAL A 342 -3.04 -7.93 -19.93
CA VAL A 342 -3.10 -7.94 -21.40
C VAL A 342 -3.20 -9.39 -21.87
N PHE A 343 -4.25 -9.70 -22.58
CA PHE A 343 -4.49 -11.05 -23.09
C PHE A 343 -3.73 -11.31 -24.39
N LYS A 344 -3.52 -12.59 -24.68
CA LYS A 344 -2.94 -13.02 -25.96
C LYS A 344 -3.88 -12.68 -27.10
N GLU A 345 -3.31 -12.56 -28.30
CA GLU A 345 -4.09 -12.44 -29.51
C GLU A 345 -4.97 -13.67 -29.75
N THR A 346 -6.03 -13.50 -30.51
CA THR A 346 -6.84 -14.65 -30.95
C THR A 346 -5.96 -15.65 -31.70
N PRO A 347 -6.08 -16.96 -31.43
CA PRO A 347 -5.22 -17.96 -32.08
C PRO A 347 -5.37 -18.03 -33.59
N HIS A 348 -6.48 -17.55 -34.11
CA HIS A 348 -6.78 -17.45 -35.55
C HIS A 348 -7.77 -16.32 -35.81
N SER A 349 -7.41 -15.38 -36.70
CA SER A 349 -8.32 -14.33 -37.15
C SER A 349 -9.15 -14.80 -38.37
N ILE A 350 -10.46 -14.87 -38.22
CA ILE A 350 -11.38 -15.17 -39.32
C ILE A 350 -11.60 -13.97 -40.26
N PHE A 351 -11.11 -12.78 -39.87
CA PHE A 351 -11.30 -11.52 -40.58
C PHE A 351 -10.18 -11.22 -41.57
N GLY A 352 -9.19 -12.11 -41.68
CA GLY A 352 -8.05 -11.98 -42.58
C GLY A 352 -6.92 -11.10 -42.03
N PRO A 353 -5.80 -10.99 -42.78
CA PRO A 353 -4.61 -10.28 -42.32
C PRO A 353 -4.79 -8.74 -42.21
N ASP A 354 -5.73 -8.19 -42.98
CA ASP A 354 -5.99 -6.74 -43.01
C ASP A 354 -6.78 -6.25 -41.78
N ALA A 355 -7.34 -7.16 -40.99
CA ALA A 355 -8.07 -6.80 -39.76
C ALA A 355 -7.19 -6.27 -38.63
N GLY A 356 -5.87 -6.40 -38.76
CA GLY A 356 -4.92 -5.99 -37.71
C GLY A 356 -4.78 -7.02 -36.61
N SER A 357 -3.84 -6.76 -35.71
CA SER A 357 -3.64 -7.53 -34.49
C SER A 357 -4.27 -6.77 -33.32
N HIS A 358 -5.25 -7.38 -32.67
CA HIS A 358 -6.01 -6.82 -31.57
C HIS A 358 -5.76 -7.64 -30.30
N ARG A 359 -5.39 -6.97 -29.22
CA ARG A 359 -5.22 -7.59 -27.91
C ARG A 359 -6.22 -6.99 -26.94
N ASN A 360 -7.05 -7.83 -26.37
CA ASN A 360 -7.91 -7.39 -25.29
C ASN A 360 -7.08 -7.13 -24.03
N ALA A 361 -7.54 -6.20 -23.21
CA ALA A 361 -6.95 -5.94 -21.91
C ALA A 361 -8.02 -5.69 -20.85
N LEU A 362 -7.80 -6.17 -19.65
CA LEU A 362 -8.54 -5.75 -18.47
C LEU A 362 -7.64 -4.83 -17.67
N VAL A 363 -8.07 -3.58 -17.50
CA VAL A 363 -7.35 -2.56 -16.73
C VAL A 363 -8.13 -2.27 -15.46
N ILE A 364 -7.48 -2.43 -14.33
CA ILE A 364 -8.04 -2.13 -13.00
C ILE A 364 -7.35 -0.86 -12.50
N ARG A 365 -8.12 0.23 -12.43
CA ARG A 365 -7.64 1.52 -11.93
C ARG A 365 -7.79 1.55 -10.41
N LEU A 366 -6.67 1.80 -9.73
CA LEU A 366 -6.61 1.89 -8.27
C LEU A 366 -6.66 3.34 -7.79
N GLN A 367 -6.21 4.29 -8.64
CA GLN A 367 -6.33 5.75 -8.48
C GLN A 367 -5.75 6.47 -9.71
N PRO A 368 -6.24 7.69 -10.06
CA PRO A 368 -7.55 8.23 -9.64
C PRO A 368 -8.67 7.45 -10.33
N ASP A 369 -9.92 7.86 -10.17
CA ASP A 369 -11.08 7.31 -10.89
C ASP A 369 -11.17 5.78 -10.81
N GLU A 370 -11.26 5.30 -9.58
CA GLU A 370 -11.30 3.89 -9.24
C GLU A 370 -12.34 3.11 -10.06
N GLY A 371 -11.91 2.06 -10.76
CA GLY A 371 -12.80 1.34 -11.66
C GLY A 371 -12.11 0.26 -12.49
N MET A 372 -12.80 -0.17 -13.52
CA MET A 372 -12.30 -1.15 -14.49
C MET A 372 -12.60 -0.71 -15.91
N THR A 373 -11.65 -0.97 -16.81
CA THR A 373 -11.82 -0.82 -18.25
C THR A 373 -11.50 -2.14 -18.92
N MET A 374 -12.36 -2.59 -19.81
CA MET A 374 -12.09 -3.74 -20.67
C MET A 374 -11.93 -3.25 -22.11
N ASP A 375 -10.73 -3.36 -22.66
CA ASP A 375 -10.46 -3.05 -24.05
C ASP A 375 -10.95 -4.22 -24.92
N LEU A 376 -11.97 -3.96 -25.75
CA LEU A 376 -12.63 -4.95 -26.61
C LEU A 376 -12.54 -4.55 -28.07
N THR A 377 -12.52 -5.53 -28.95
CA THR A 377 -12.54 -5.33 -30.41
C THR A 377 -13.96 -5.44 -30.95
N ILE A 378 -14.41 -4.44 -31.66
CA ILE A 378 -15.72 -4.43 -32.33
C ILE A 378 -15.56 -4.11 -33.83
N LYS A 379 -16.62 -4.36 -34.59
CA LYS A 379 -16.67 -3.92 -35.97
C LYS A 379 -16.86 -2.40 -36.03
N GLU A 380 -16.02 -1.72 -36.84
CA GLU A 380 -16.22 -0.30 -37.15
C GLU A 380 -17.57 -0.10 -37.85
N PRO A 381 -18.43 0.84 -37.40
CA PRO A 381 -19.67 1.15 -38.06
C PRO A 381 -19.45 1.64 -39.50
N GLY A 382 -20.31 1.23 -40.42
CA GLY A 382 -20.30 1.69 -41.83
C GLY A 382 -20.26 0.57 -42.87
N PRO A 383 -20.38 0.90 -44.18
CA PRO A 383 -20.49 -0.05 -45.27
C PRO A 383 -19.14 -0.63 -45.74
N GLY A 384 -18.02 -0.27 -45.13
CA GLY A 384 -16.66 -0.59 -45.62
C GLY A 384 -16.16 -2.01 -45.32
N GLY A 385 -17.02 -3.00 -45.12
CA GLY A 385 -16.62 -4.38 -44.78
C GLY A 385 -16.40 -4.63 -43.29
N MET A 386 -15.63 -5.66 -42.93
CA MET A 386 -15.35 -6.07 -41.54
C MET A 386 -14.07 -5.42 -41.04
N ARG A 387 -14.02 -4.07 -40.95
CA ARG A 387 -12.93 -3.38 -40.28
C ARG A 387 -13.13 -3.45 -38.77
N LEU A 388 -12.08 -3.79 -38.04
CA LEU A 388 -12.09 -3.92 -36.59
C LEU A 388 -11.47 -2.69 -35.95
N ILE A 389 -12.04 -2.28 -34.81
CA ILE A 389 -11.53 -1.20 -33.98
C ILE A 389 -11.57 -1.63 -32.50
N ASP A 390 -10.61 -1.13 -31.70
CA ASP A 390 -10.62 -1.36 -30.27
C ASP A 390 -11.40 -0.25 -29.56
N VAL A 391 -12.27 -0.64 -28.64
CA VAL A 391 -13.11 0.27 -27.86
C VAL A 391 -13.05 -0.11 -26.40
N PRO A 392 -13.01 0.86 -25.47
CA PRO A 392 -13.08 0.59 -24.04
C PRO A 392 -14.55 0.37 -23.61
N LEU A 393 -14.77 -0.67 -22.82
CA LEU A 393 -15.94 -0.81 -21.96
C LEU A 393 -15.51 -0.35 -20.57
N ASP A 394 -15.86 0.88 -20.21
CA ASP A 394 -15.42 1.54 -18.99
C ASP A 394 -16.48 1.55 -17.91
N MET A 395 -16.05 1.37 -16.66
CA MET A 395 -16.90 1.43 -15.48
C MET A 395 -16.10 2.03 -14.32
N THR A 396 -16.57 3.11 -13.76
CA THR A 396 -16.09 3.59 -12.45
C THR A 396 -16.93 2.95 -11.33
N PHE A 397 -16.30 2.67 -10.20
CA PHE A 397 -17.02 2.10 -9.06
C PHE A 397 -18.02 3.09 -8.47
N ALA A 398 -17.69 4.39 -8.48
CA ALA A 398 -18.58 5.43 -7.99
C ALA A 398 -19.88 5.51 -8.81
N GLU A 399 -19.80 5.45 -10.15
CA GLU A 399 -20.98 5.43 -11.02
C GLU A 399 -21.79 4.14 -10.88
N ALA A 400 -21.10 2.99 -10.85
CA ALA A 400 -21.76 1.68 -10.74
C ALA A 400 -22.50 1.49 -9.42
N LEU A 401 -21.98 2.03 -8.33
CA LEU A 401 -22.55 1.88 -7.00
C LEU A 401 -23.57 2.98 -6.67
N GLY A 402 -23.51 4.11 -7.38
CA GLY A 402 -24.42 5.23 -7.23
C GLY A 402 -24.12 6.11 -5.99
N PRO A 403 -24.78 7.27 -5.89
CA PRO A 403 -24.49 8.27 -4.85
C PRO A 403 -24.86 7.84 -3.42
N GLU A 404 -25.62 6.77 -3.26
CA GLU A 404 -26.08 6.28 -1.95
C GLU A 404 -24.98 5.64 -1.10
N ILE A 405 -23.81 5.32 -1.70
CA ILE A 405 -22.73 4.64 -0.99
C ILE A 405 -21.88 5.61 -0.16
N GLY A 406 -22.00 6.92 -0.45
CA GLY A 406 -21.20 7.94 0.22
C GLY A 406 -19.73 7.93 -0.20
N ALA A 407 -18.91 8.69 0.50
CA ALA A 407 -17.46 8.73 0.24
C ALA A 407 -16.81 7.39 0.57
N VAL A 408 -15.91 6.94 -0.30
CA VAL A 408 -15.08 5.74 -0.08
C VAL A 408 -14.20 5.97 1.16
N PRO A 409 -14.22 5.08 2.17
CA PRO A 409 -13.41 5.23 3.36
C PRO A 409 -11.91 5.28 3.04
N ASP A 410 -11.16 6.12 3.76
CA ASP A 410 -9.69 6.12 3.69
C ASP A 410 -9.15 4.75 4.14
N ALA A 411 -8.01 4.34 3.57
CA ALA A 411 -7.37 3.07 3.90
C ALA A 411 -7.13 2.90 5.41
N TYR A 412 -6.77 3.97 6.12
CA TYR A 412 -6.54 3.94 7.57
C TYR A 412 -7.81 3.67 8.37
N GLU A 413 -8.96 4.18 7.94
CA GLU A 413 -10.24 3.89 8.59
C GLU A 413 -10.51 2.39 8.66
N ARG A 414 -10.31 1.72 7.52
CA ARG A 414 -10.50 0.29 7.42
C ARG A 414 -9.47 -0.49 8.23
N LEU A 415 -8.19 -0.17 8.03
CA LEU A 415 -7.11 -0.90 8.70
C LEU A 415 -7.21 -0.79 10.22
N ILE A 416 -7.52 0.37 10.77
CA ILE A 416 -7.71 0.54 12.22
C ILE A 416 -8.90 -0.29 12.71
N MET A 417 -10.03 -0.27 12.00
CA MET A 417 -11.19 -1.08 12.38
C MET A 417 -10.92 -2.57 12.25
N ASP A 418 -10.17 -3.01 11.26
CA ASP A 418 -9.76 -4.41 11.12
C ASP A 418 -8.79 -4.83 12.24
N VAL A 419 -7.89 -3.95 12.68
CA VAL A 419 -7.11 -4.17 13.92
C VAL A 419 -8.05 -4.37 15.10
N ILE A 420 -9.02 -3.48 15.31
CA ILE A 420 -9.98 -3.58 16.44
C ILE A 420 -10.86 -4.84 16.35
N ARG A 421 -11.11 -5.40 15.17
CA ARG A 421 -11.82 -6.65 14.96
C ARG A 421 -10.96 -7.90 15.08
N GLY A 422 -9.65 -7.76 14.99
CA GLY A 422 -8.71 -8.89 14.94
C GLY A 422 -8.59 -9.53 13.56
N ASN A 423 -8.93 -8.82 12.51
CA ASN A 423 -8.83 -9.30 11.14
C ASN A 423 -7.48 -8.93 10.53
N GLN A 424 -6.60 -9.90 10.33
CA GLN A 424 -5.27 -9.69 9.74
C GLN A 424 -5.19 -9.93 8.23
N THR A 425 -6.30 -10.12 7.55
CA THR A 425 -6.32 -10.47 6.10
C THR A 425 -5.57 -9.45 5.24
N LEU A 426 -5.63 -8.16 5.62
CA LEU A 426 -5.02 -7.04 4.89
C LEU A 426 -3.70 -6.54 5.51
N PHE A 427 -3.08 -7.38 6.34
CA PHE A 427 -1.81 -7.03 6.99
C PHE A 427 -0.71 -7.98 6.53
N MET A 428 0.50 -7.46 6.44
CA MET A 428 1.65 -8.24 6.03
C MET A 428 2.10 -9.17 7.16
N ARG A 429 2.45 -10.40 6.81
CA ARG A 429 3.05 -11.35 7.74
C ARG A 429 4.58 -11.23 7.75
N GLY A 430 5.22 -11.53 8.87
CA GLY A 430 6.67 -11.37 9.02
C GLY A 430 7.49 -12.13 7.98
N ASP A 431 7.06 -13.34 7.60
CA ASP A 431 7.72 -14.16 6.57
C ASP A 431 7.54 -13.62 5.14
N GLU A 432 6.40 -12.93 4.84
CA GLU A 432 6.22 -12.22 3.57
C GLU A 432 7.23 -11.07 3.45
N VAL A 433 7.41 -10.29 4.54
CA VAL A 433 8.37 -9.18 4.60
C VAL A 433 9.79 -9.68 4.37
N GLU A 434 10.18 -10.76 5.05
CA GLU A 434 11.51 -11.37 4.89
C GLU A 434 11.72 -11.93 3.47
N ALA A 435 10.71 -12.59 2.91
CA ALA A 435 10.78 -13.11 1.54
C ALA A 435 10.92 -11.99 0.50
N ALA A 436 10.18 -10.89 0.67
CA ALA A 436 10.29 -9.72 -0.21
C ALA A 436 11.68 -9.08 -0.13
N TRP A 437 12.25 -8.92 1.06
CA TRP A 437 13.64 -8.46 1.23
C TRP A 437 14.66 -9.42 0.63
N SER A 438 14.49 -10.74 0.83
CA SER A 438 15.37 -11.74 0.24
C SER A 438 15.42 -11.65 -1.28
N TRP A 439 14.34 -11.23 -1.92
CA TRP A 439 14.28 -11.04 -3.37
C TRP A 439 14.86 -9.69 -3.83
N THR A 440 14.67 -8.60 -3.08
CA THR A 440 15.11 -7.26 -3.47
C THR A 440 16.56 -6.95 -3.09
N ASP A 441 17.05 -7.42 -1.95
CA ASP A 441 18.39 -7.11 -1.44
C ASP A 441 19.54 -7.46 -2.39
N PRO A 442 19.54 -8.60 -3.07
CA PRO A 442 20.65 -8.95 -3.97
C PRO A 442 20.89 -7.90 -5.06
N VAL A 443 19.83 -7.35 -5.64
CA VAL A 443 19.96 -6.33 -6.70
C VAL A 443 20.37 -4.97 -6.14
N ILE A 444 19.84 -4.60 -4.97
CA ILE A 444 20.23 -3.35 -4.29
C ILE A 444 21.73 -3.38 -3.93
N ASN A 445 22.18 -4.48 -3.33
CA ASN A 445 23.58 -4.68 -2.96
C ASN A 445 24.49 -4.66 -4.19
N GLN A 446 24.05 -5.19 -5.32
CA GLN A 446 24.78 -5.12 -6.58
C GLN A 446 24.94 -3.66 -7.05
N TRP A 447 23.92 -2.81 -6.91
CA TRP A 447 24.02 -1.40 -7.29
C TRP A 447 25.01 -0.64 -6.41
N VAL A 448 24.94 -0.87 -5.10
CA VAL A 448 25.85 -0.27 -4.13
C VAL A 448 27.30 -0.69 -4.42
N SER A 449 27.55 -1.99 -4.61
CA SER A 449 28.90 -2.52 -4.85
C SER A 449 29.52 -2.05 -6.18
N LYS A 450 28.72 -1.95 -7.24
CA LYS A 450 29.15 -1.47 -8.55
C LYS A 450 29.23 0.06 -8.62
N GLY A 451 28.62 0.77 -7.68
CA GLY A 451 28.58 2.23 -7.66
C GLY A 451 27.92 2.86 -8.89
N THR A 452 27.02 2.12 -9.57
CA THR A 452 26.32 2.60 -10.77
C THR A 452 25.31 3.69 -10.42
N SER A 453 25.22 4.73 -11.24
CA SER A 453 24.21 5.78 -11.09
C SER A 453 22.93 5.42 -11.83
N PRO A 454 21.76 5.88 -11.37
CA PRO A 454 20.51 5.84 -12.13
C PRO A 454 20.64 6.67 -13.42
N VAL A 455 19.84 6.35 -14.45
CA VAL A 455 19.71 7.18 -15.66
C VAL A 455 18.81 8.39 -15.38
N SER A 456 19.02 9.48 -16.10
CA SER A 456 18.17 10.67 -15.94
C SER A 456 16.86 10.51 -16.69
N TYR A 457 15.78 11.13 -16.19
CA TYR A 457 14.53 11.34 -16.91
C TYR A 457 13.94 12.71 -16.55
N ASP A 458 13.25 13.33 -17.50
CA ASP A 458 12.64 14.64 -17.30
C ASP A 458 11.44 14.56 -16.34
N ALA A 459 11.38 15.49 -15.38
CA ALA A 459 10.19 15.68 -14.56
C ALA A 459 8.95 15.91 -15.45
N GLY A 460 7.84 15.26 -15.13
CA GLY A 460 6.62 15.29 -15.95
C GLY A 460 6.59 14.32 -17.13
N SER A 461 7.64 13.50 -17.31
CA SER A 461 7.67 12.46 -18.34
C SER A 461 7.06 11.12 -17.86
N SER A 462 7.11 10.10 -18.71
CA SER A 462 6.70 8.73 -18.36
C SER A 462 7.85 7.89 -17.75
N GLY A 463 8.97 8.52 -17.41
CA GLY A 463 10.20 7.90 -16.93
C GLY A 463 11.30 7.80 -18.00
N PRO A 464 12.42 7.13 -17.70
CA PRO A 464 13.54 7.00 -18.61
C PRO A 464 13.20 6.26 -19.91
N GLU A 465 13.80 6.65 -21.03
CA GLU A 465 13.67 5.96 -22.33
C GLU A 465 14.07 4.48 -22.23
N ASP A 466 15.06 4.14 -21.44
CA ASP A 466 15.47 2.76 -21.18
C ASP A 466 14.32 1.89 -20.65
N SER A 467 13.36 2.48 -19.94
CA SER A 467 12.16 1.76 -19.47
C SER A 467 11.23 1.37 -20.62
N MET A 468 11.17 2.19 -21.69
CA MET A 468 10.44 1.85 -22.91
C MET A 468 11.14 0.71 -23.66
N LEU A 469 12.47 0.77 -23.77
CA LEU A 469 13.28 -0.27 -24.39
C LEU A 469 13.14 -1.62 -23.67
N LEU A 470 12.95 -1.62 -22.36
CA LEU A 470 12.71 -2.83 -21.58
C LEU A 470 11.53 -3.66 -22.12
N MET A 471 10.44 -3.01 -22.52
CA MET A 471 9.27 -3.67 -23.10
C MET A 471 9.38 -3.89 -24.60
N HIS A 472 9.99 -2.95 -25.32
CA HIS A 472 10.16 -3.05 -26.78
C HIS A 472 10.99 -4.29 -27.20
N LYS A 473 11.96 -4.69 -26.40
CA LYS A 473 12.73 -5.93 -26.63
C LYS A 473 11.85 -7.19 -26.71
N ASP A 474 10.73 -7.16 -26.03
CA ASP A 474 9.76 -8.26 -26.01
C ASP A 474 8.57 -8.00 -26.97
N GLY A 475 8.65 -6.98 -27.85
CA GLY A 475 7.56 -6.58 -28.76
C GLY A 475 6.34 -6.00 -28.05
N ARG A 476 6.54 -5.42 -26.84
CA ARG A 476 5.48 -4.87 -25.97
C ARG A 476 5.68 -3.38 -25.74
N LYS A 477 4.66 -2.72 -25.20
CA LYS A 477 4.73 -1.30 -24.79
C LYS A 477 4.03 -1.07 -23.46
N TRP A 478 4.49 -0.10 -22.72
CA TRP A 478 3.77 0.39 -21.53
C TRP A 478 2.45 1.03 -21.92
N ARG A 479 1.46 0.84 -21.06
CA ARG A 479 0.29 1.71 -21.09
C ARG A 479 0.72 3.14 -20.75
N GLU A 480 0.04 4.12 -21.29
CA GLU A 480 0.33 5.52 -21.00
C GLU A 480 -0.04 5.87 -19.56
N ILE A 481 0.76 6.72 -18.93
CA ILE A 481 0.44 7.37 -17.66
C ILE A 481 -0.46 8.56 -17.98
N SER A 482 -1.73 8.49 -17.63
CA SER A 482 -2.73 9.52 -17.92
C SER A 482 -3.52 9.92 -16.67
#